data_8cd2e90e97a2fbda68c6cd56777f1868
#
_entry.id   8cd2e90e97a2fbda68c6cd56777f1868
#
_cell.length_a   1.000
_cell.length_b   1.000
_cell.length_c   1.000
_cell.angle_alpha   90.00
_cell.angle_beta   90.00
_cell.angle_gamma   90.00
#
_symmetry.space_group_name_H-M   'P 1'
#
loop_
_entity.id
_entity.type
_entity.pdbx_description
1 polymer ?
#
loop_
_entity_poly.entity_id
_entity_poly.type
_entity_poly.pdbx_seq_one_letter_code
_entity_poly.pdbx_strand_id
1 'polypeptide(L)'
;MDLRRLALVAALAAPLVAPAAAEDAAKIFARSCAPCHGKTGQPSAVFLKQGVKDFTDPAWQKATSDAQIEKTIHEGKKGTMMASFEKQYSAEEIKALAAYVRKLGAAKK
;
A
#
# COMPACT_ATOMS: atom_id res chain seq x y z
N MET A 1 -22.59 23.98 -51.87
CA MET A 1 -22.22 24.23 -51.28
C MET A 1 -22.26 24.09 -50.01
N ASP A 2 -22.42 23.43 -49.39
CA ASP A 2 -22.73 23.27 -48.29
C ASP A 2 -21.80 22.71 -47.44
N LEU A 3 -20.75 23.08 -47.61
CA LEU A 3 -19.73 22.74 -46.91
C LEU A 3 -19.88 23.16 -45.61
N ARG A 4 -20.61 24.03 -45.35
CA ARG A 4 -20.80 24.47 -44.10
C ARG A 4 -21.30 23.45 -43.27
N ARG A 5 -21.64 22.47 -43.70
CA ARG A 5 -22.06 21.49 -42.91
C ARG A 5 -20.98 20.73 -42.34
N LEU A 6 -19.93 21.14 -42.50
CA LEU A 6 -18.97 20.66 -41.64
C LEU A 6 -19.49 20.76 -40.30
N ALA A 7 -20.19 19.84 -39.97
CA ALA A 7 -20.60 19.67 -38.65
C ALA A 7 -19.38 19.70 -37.80
N LEU A 8 -19.30 20.67 -37.04
CA LEU A 8 -18.53 20.69 -35.95
C LEU A 8 -18.96 19.57 -35.10
N VAL A 9 -18.38 18.49 -35.31
CA VAL A 9 -18.42 17.46 -34.35
C VAL A 9 -17.60 18.02 -33.26
N ALA A 10 -18.23 18.73 -32.42
CA ALA A 10 -17.67 19.04 -31.19
C ALA A 10 -17.37 17.74 -30.55
N ALA A 11 -16.17 17.40 -30.55
CA ALA A 11 -15.72 16.27 -29.78
C ALA A 11 -16.07 16.60 -28.36
N LEU A 12 -17.08 15.99 -27.90
CA LEU A 12 -17.39 15.99 -26.55
C LEU A 12 -16.30 15.16 -25.90
N ALA A 13 -15.27 15.82 -25.59
CA ALA A 13 -14.31 15.24 -24.73
C ALA A 13 -15.02 15.06 -23.40
N ALA A 14 -15.45 13.89 -23.16
CA ALA A 14 -15.89 13.54 -21.83
C ALA A 14 -14.73 13.86 -20.90
N PRO A 15 -14.97 14.57 -19.81
CA PRO A 15 -13.90 14.83 -18.87
C PRO A 15 -13.38 13.49 -18.41
N LEU A 16 -12.13 13.26 -18.71
CA LEU A 16 -11.46 12.13 -18.14
C LEU A 16 -11.34 12.43 -16.68
N VAL A 17 -12.20 11.84 -15.92
CA VAL A 17 -12.04 11.86 -14.49
C VAL A 17 -10.88 10.93 -14.24
N ALA A 18 -9.73 11.49 -14.06
CA ALA A 18 -8.60 10.70 -13.59
C ALA A 18 -8.99 10.13 -12.24
N PRO A 19 -8.76 8.85 -12.01
CA PRO A 19 -8.97 8.29 -10.68
C PRO A 19 -8.14 9.11 -9.70
N ALA A 20 -8.69 9.35 -8.53
CA ALA A 20 -7.95 10.02 -7.49
C ALA A 20 -6.64 9.28 -7.32
N ALA A 21 -5.54 10.01 -7.35
CA ALA A 21 -4.23 9.41 -7.17
C ALA A 21 -4.18 8.71 -5.82
N ALA A 22 -3.69 7.48 -5.81
CA ALA A 22 -3.48 6.76 -4.59
C ALA A 22 -2.47 7.52 -3.73
N GLU A 23 -2.67 7.52 -2.44
CA GLU A 23 -1.74 8.14 -1.51
C GLU A 23 -0.41 7.40 -1.55
N ASP A 24 0.69 8.13 -1.41
CA ASP A 24 2.03 7.58 -1.41
C ASP A 24 2.19 6.55 -0.29
N ALA A 25 2.64 5.36 -0.63
CA ALA A 25 2.83 4.26 0.31
C ALA A 25 3.75 4.64 1.47
N ALA A 26 4.80 5.42 1.22
CA ALA A 26 5.70 5.85 2.28
C ALA A 26 4.98 6.69 3.33
N LYS A 27 4.07 7.55 2.91
CA LYS A 27 3.29 8.38 3.83
C LYS A 27 2.28 7.55 4.61
N ILE A 28 1.62 6.61 3.94
CA ILE A 28 0.69 5.72 4.61
C ILE A 28 1.43 4.88 5.64
N PHE A 29 2.57 4.33 5.25
CA PHE A 29 3.39 3.52 6.15
C PHE A 29 3.78 4.32 7.40
N ALA A 30 4.27 5.54 7.22
CA ALA A 30 4.69 6.38 8.34
C ALA A 30 3.55 6.64 9.33
N ARG A 31 2.34 6.82 8.80
CA ARG A 31 1.16 7.14 9.63
C ARG A 31 0.53 5.91 10.27
N SER A 32 0.36 4.85 9.50
CA SER A 32 -0.46 3.71 9.90
C SER A 32 0.31 2.46 10.30
N CYS A 33 1.52 2.31 9.86
CA CYS A 33 2.30 1.08 10.05
C CYS A 33 3.50 1.28 10.98
N ALA A 34 4.22 2.37 10.80
CA ALA A 34 5.42 2.67 11.58
C ALA A 34 5.22 2.74 13.09
N PRO A 35 4.07 3.18 13.61
CA PRO A 35 3.89 3.18 15.07
C PRO A 35 4.17 1.83 15.74
N CYS A 36 3.90 0.73 15.04
CA CYS A 36 4.19 -0.61 15.55
C CYS A 36 5.41 -1.22 14.86
N HIS A 37 5.50 -1.10 13.53
CA HIS A 37 6.56 -1.76 12.76
C HIS A 37 7.88 -0.98 12.69
N GLY A 38 7.91 0.26 13.20
CA GLY A 38 9.12 1.09 13.15
C GLY A 38 9.25 1.85 11.84
N LYS A 39 9.89 3.01 11.87
CA LYS A 39 10.08 3.84 10.69
C LYS A 39 10.86 3.17 9.58
N THR A 40 11.80 2.31 9.95
CA THR A 40 12.63 1.58 8.99
C THR A 40 12.08 0.18 8.72
N GLY A 41 10.99 -0.19 9.36
CA GLY A 41 10.44 -1.54 9.31
C GLY A 41 10.95 -2.44 10.43
N GLN A 42 11.86 -1.93 11.28
CA GLN A 42 12.36 -2.67 12.43
C GLN A 42 11.63 -2.20 13.68
N PRO A 43 10.81 -3.06 14.29
CA PRO A 43 10.05 -2.68 15.49
C PRO A 43 10.96 -2.50 16.70
N SER A 44 10.47 -1.77 17.69
CA SER A 44 11.15 -1.68 18.97
C SER A 44 11.11 -3.03 19.68
N ALA A 45 11.95 -3.22 20.70
CA ALA A 45 12.00 -4.46 21.46
C ALA A 45 10.65 -4.83 22.06
N VAL A 46 9.89 -3.84 22.51
CA VAL A 46 8.56 -4.06 23.10
C VAL A 46 7.61 -4.68 22.06
N PHE A 47 7.59 -4.13 20.86
CA PHE A 47 6.71 -4.64 19.82
C PHE A 47 7.19 -5.99 19.27
N LEU A 48 8.49 -6.21 19.20
CA LEU A 48 9.02 -7.50 18.79
C LEU A 48 8.55 -8.60 19.75
N LYS A 49 8.53 -8.32 21.05
CA LYS A 49 8.03 -9.28 22.03
C LYS A 49 6.55 -9.57 21.85
N GLN A 50 5.81 -8.63 21.31
CA GLN A 50 4.38 -8.82 21.05
C GLN A 50 4.11 -9.49 19.71
N GLY A 51 5.14 -9.89 18.99
CA GLY A 51 4.98 -10.59 17.72
C GLY A 51 4.88 -9.71 16.49
N VAL A 52 5.13 -8.41 16.63
CA VAL A 52 5.13 -7.50 15.48
C VAL A 52 6.31 -7.86 14.59
N LYS A 53 6.04 -8.04 13.29
CA LYS A 53 7.04 -8.53 12.36
C LYS A 53 8.08 -7.47 12.03
N ASP A 54 9.32 -7.91 11.95
CA ASP A 54 10.45 -7.08 11.54
C ASP A 54 10.60 -7.19 10.03
N PHE A 55 10.26 -6.14 9.33
CA PHE A 55 10.32 -6.14 7.86
C PHE A 55 11.75 -6.10 7.33
N THR A 56 12.71 -5.80 8.17
CA THR A 56 14.12 -5.80 7.77
C THR A 56 14.75 -7.19 7.90
N ASP A 57 14.02 -8.16 8.45
CA ASP A 57 14.52 -9.51 8.63
C ASP A 57 14.48 -10.28 7.31
N PRO A 58 15.66 -10.68 6.77
CA PRO A 58 15.68 -11.40 5.50
C PRO A 58 14.94 -12.73 5.52
N ALA A 59 14.94 -13.40 6.66
CA ALA A 59 14.25 -14.69 6.79
C ALA A 59 12.74 -14.50 6.68
N TRP A 60 12.20 -13.46 7.30
CA TRP A 60 10.79 -13.15 7.19
C TRP A 60 10.42 -12.77 5.75
N GLN A 61 11.25 -11.94 5.12
CA GLN A 61 11.03 -11.53 3.75
C GLN A 61 10.99 -12.72 2.79
N LYS A 62 11.87 -13.69 3.02
CA LYS A 62 11.96 -14.87 2.19
C LYS A 62 10.78 -15.82 2.42
N ALA A 63 10.33 -15.93 3.65
CA ALA A 63 9.27 -16.87 4.03
C ALA A 63 7.85 -16.34 3.73
N THR A 64 7.72 -15.05 3.42
CA THR A 64 6.41 -14.41 3.28
C THR A 64 6.21 -13.93 1.85
N SER A 65 5.13 -14.36 1.20
CA SER A 65 4.83 -13.94 -0.17
C SER A 65 4.18 -12.57 -0.21
N ASP A 66 4.22 -11.93 -1.38
CA ASP A 66 3.53 -10.65 -1.60
C ASP A 66 2.04 -10.80 -1.31
N ALA A 67 1.44 -11.89 -1.76
CA ALA A 67 0.03 -12.14 -1.54
C ALA A 67 -0.30 -12.25 -0.04
N GLN A 68 0.57 -12.86 0.76
CA GLN A 68 0.38 -12.95 2.19
C GLN A 68 0.48 -11.59 2.87
N ILE A 69 1.41 -10.75 2.42
CA ILE A 69 1.55 -9.39 2.95
C ILE A 69 0.29 -8.59 2.64
N GLU A 70 -0.17 -8.61 1.39
CA GLU A 70 -1.39 -7.91 1.00
C GLU A 70 -2.59 -8.39 1.79
N LYS A 71 -2.72 -9.70 1.93
CA LYS A 71 -3.84 -10.29 2.67
C LYS A 71 -3.84 -9.83 4.12
N THR A 72 -2.68 -9.81 4.76
CA THR A 72 -2.57 -9.38 6.15
C THR A 72 -2.94 -7.91 6.32
N ILE A 73 -2.56 -7.06 5.37
CA ILE A 73 -2.94 -5.64 5.43
C ILE A 73 -4.46 -5.48 5.23
N HIS A 74 -5.02 -6.22 4.28
CA HIS A 74 -6.46 -6.17 4.03
C HIS A 74 -7.27 -6.66 5.22
N GLU A 75 -6.95 -7.83 5.71
CA GLU A 75 -7.78 -8.52 6.69
C GLU A 75 -7.35 -8.37 8.13
N GLY A 76 -6.14 -7.89 8.35
CA GLY A 76 -5.54 -7.92 9.69
C GLY A 76 -5.16 -9.34 10.04
N LYS A 77 -4.70 -9.52 11.26
CA LYS A 77 -4.37 -10.85 11.75
C LYS A 77 -5.13 -11.09 13.05
N LYS A 78 -6.08 -11.99 12.98
CA LYS A 78 -6.96 -12.30 14.08
C LYS A 78 -6.15 -12.73 15.30
N GLY A 79 -6.54 -12.23 16.46
CA GLY A 79 -5.84 -12.55 17.69
C GLY A 79 -4.56 -11.76 17.94
N THR A 80 -4.27 -10.80 17.07
CA THR A 80 -3.08 -9.94 17.22
C THR A 80 -3.50 -8.48 17.14
N MET A 81 -2.53 -7.58 17.36
CA MET A 81 -2.77 -6.14 17.25
C MET A 81 -2.82 -5.67 15.81
N MET A 82 -2.48 -6.53 14.84
CA MET A 82 -2.51 -6.14 13.43
C MET A 82 -3.95 -5.98 12.95
N ALA A 83 -4.35 -4.74 12.74
CA ALA A 83 -5.71 -4.41 12.33
C ALA A 83 -5.93 -4.61 10.85
N SER A 84 -7.20 -4.68 10.45
CA SER A 84 -7.58 -4.69 9.04
C SER A 84 -7.60 -3.26 8.51
N PHE A 85 -7.08 -3.05 7.32
CA PHE A 85 -7.04 -1.73 6.69
C PHE A 85 -7.88 -1.67 5.41
N GLU A 86 -8.64 -2.71 5.09
CA GLU A 86 -9.39 -2.74 3.84
C GLU A 86 -10.42 -1.63 3.69
N LYS A 87 -10.94 -1.11 4.78
CA LYS A 87 -11.90 -0.02 4.72
C LYS A 87 -11.23 1.35 4.67
N GLN A 88 -9.98 1.39 5.02
CA GLN A 88 -9.23 2.62 5.14
C GLN A 88 -8.42 2.94 3.89
N TYR A 89 -7.93 1.92 3.22
CA TYR A 89 -7.09 2.08 2.04
C TYR A 89 -7.62 1.24 0.88
N SER A 90 -7.42 1.73 -0.33
CA SER A 90 -7.84 1.03 -1.54
C SER A 90 -6.97 -0.21 -1.79
N ALA A 91 -7.44 -1.10 -2.63
CA ALA A 91 -6.67 -2.29 -3.02
C ALA A 91 -5.33 -1.89 -3.66
N GLU A 92 -5.30 -0.80 -4.43
CA GLU A 92 -4.07 -0.31 -5.04
C GLU A 92 -3.11 0.22 -4.01
N GLU A 93 -3.61 0.95 -3.02
CA GLU A 93 -2.79 1.46 -1.92
C GLU A 93 -2.21 0.32 -1.10
N ILE A 94 -2.99 -0.71 -0.84
CA ILE A 94 -2.52 -1.88 -0.08
C ILE A 94 -1.45 -2.63 -0.88
N LYS A 95 -1.63 -2.76 -2.19
CA LYS A 95 -0.62 -3.38 -3.03
C LYS A 95 0.68 -2.57 -3.01
N ALA A 96 0.57 -1.26 -3.05
CA ALA A 96 1.74 -0.38 -2.95
C ALA A 96 2.40 -0.46 -1.58
N LEU A 97 1.61 -0.65 -0.51
CA LEU A 97 2.15 -0.86 0.83
C LEU A 97 2.92 -2.17 0.91
N ALA A 98 2.43 -3.24 0.31
CA ALA A 98 3.13 -4.51 0.29
C ALA A 98 4.48 -4.36 -0.43
N ALA A 99 4.52 -3.63 -1.55
CA ALA A 99 5.76 -3.35 -2.26
C ALA A 99 6.72 -2.52 -1.40
N TYR A 100 6.19 -1.58 -0.63
CA TYR A 100 7.00 -0.78 0.28
C TYR A 100 7.63 -1.63 1.38
N VAL A 101 6.87 -2.57 1.93
CA VAL A 101 7.37 -3.52 2.94
C VAL A 101 8.54 -4.34 2.35
N ARG A 102 8.44 -4.76 1.09
CA ARG A 102 9.55 -5.46 0.42
C ARG A 102 10.80 -4.59 0.32
N LYS A 103 10.59 -3.31 0.02
CA LYS A 103 11.70 -2.39 -0.09
C LYS A 103 12.43 -2.22 1.23
N LEU A 104 11.73 -2.23 2.34
CA LEU A 104 12.34 -2.11 3.66
C LEU A 104 13.28 -3.27 3.94
N GLY A 105 12.92 -4.46 3.49
CA GLY A 105 13.79 -5.63 3.61
C GLY A 105 15.05 -5.52 2.75
N ALA A 106 14.91 -4.94 1.57
CA ALA A 106 16.04 -4.78 0.65
C ALA A 106 17.01 -3.67 1.09
N ALA A 107 16.55 -2.71 1.88
CA ALA A 107 17.37 -1.60 2.33
C ALA A 107 18.41 -2.00 3.37
N LYS A 108 18.20 -3.12 4.05
CA LYS A 108 19.13 -3.57 5.05
C LYS A 108 20.07 -4.58 4.42
N LYS A 109 21.32 -4.24 4.35
CA LYS A 109 22.34 -5.14 3.85
C LYS A 109 23.21 -5.66 5.00
#